data_926e9f428bf6cba5a8816d9420e4b602
#
_entry.id   926e9f428bf6cba5a8816d9420e4b602
#
_cell.length_a   1.000
_cell.length_b   1.000
_cell.length_c   1.000
_cell.angle_alpha   90.00
_cell.angle_beta   90.00
_cell.angle_gamma   90.00
#
_symmetry.space_group_name_H-M   'P 1'
#
loop_
_entity.id
_entity.type
_entity.pdbx_description
1 polymer ?
#
loop_
_entity_poly.entity_id
_entity_poly.type
_entity_poly.pdbx_seq_one_letter_code
_entity_poly.pdbx_strand_id
1 'polypeptide(L)'
;LQARVYGAGVDADVFTLASSYSISLFTTMSYALCIAAIPILTQKLLSGKETCYQTANVLIANTMVLSLGATGVLFFAGAVGIVDPLLGIESNIPLFRFCFLVMVLSLPIITLTYLLLALFQTMGHFTLQGRLSLLYNLALCAVLLLAQDRLSLRGFAVVTSVGWLLQLAMVLPSMRQEAYRFRPKLAFRQGGYGSFLRTSVMTMYVSSLFLLCY
;
A
#
# COMPACT_ATOMS: atom_id res chain seq x y z
N LEU A 1 21.78 1.35 2.58
CA LEU A 1 21.83 2.78 2.92
C LEU A 1 21.31 3.03 4.33
N GLN A 2 20.11 2.54 4.67
CA GLN A 2 19.48 2.72 5.99
C GLN A 2 20.40 2.25 7.12
N ALA A 3 20.97 1.04 7.04
CA ALA A 3 21.90 0.51 8.03
C ALA A 3 23.19 1.34 8.15
N ARG A 4 23.62 2.01 7.08
CA ARG A 4 24.79 2.91 7.11
C ARG A 4 24.48 4.21 7.84
N VAL A 5 23.26 4.72 7.73
CA VAL A 5 22.85 6.03 8.33
C VAL A 5 22.47 5.86 9.80
N TYR A 6 21.71 4.82 10.14
CA TYR A 6 21.17 4.62 11.49
C TYR A 6 21.90 3.55 12.31
N GLY A 7 22.88 2.85 11.70
CA GLY A 7 23.60 1.75 12.34
C GLY A 7 22.78 0.46 12.43
N ALA A 8 23.36 -0.55 13.11
CA ALA A 8 22.72 -1.80 13.44
C ALA A 8 22.43 -1.82 14.95
N GLY A 9 21.52 -0.98 15.39
CA GLY A 9 21.13 -0.86 16.80
C GLY A 9 19.66 -1.25 17.03
N VAL A 10 19.29 -1.38 18.29
CA VAL A 10 17.93 -1.75 18.73
C VAL A 10 16.86 -0.85 18.10
N ASP A 11 17.12 0.44 17.97
CA ASP A 11 16.16 1.41 17.37
C ASP A 11 15.96 1.14 15.87
N ALA A 12 17.00 0.72 15.14
CA ALA A 12 16.91 0.35 13.74
C ALA A 12 16.10 -0.95 13.56
N ASP A 13 16.28 -1.90 14.49
CA ASP A 13 15.50 -3.15 14.49
C ASP A 13 14.02 -2.87 14.77
N VAL A 14 13.73 -2.03 15.76
CA VAL A 14 12.36 -1.60 16.11
C VAL A 14 11.68 -0.90 14.92
N PHE A 15 12.40 0.00 14.23
CA PHE A 15 11.90 0.63 13.01
C PHE A 15 11.61 -0.39 11.90
N THR A 16 12.52 -1.35 11.71
CA THR A 16 12.38 -2.41 10.69
C THR A 16 11.18 -3.28 10.99
N LEU A 17 10.95 -3.66 12.24
CA LEU A 17 9.75 -4.39 12.68
C LEU A 17 8.48 -3.57 12.40
N ALA A 18 8.44 -2.30 12.81
CA ALA A 18 7.29 -1.44 12.54
C ALA A 18 6.99 -1.33 11.04
N SER A 19 8.03 -1.17 10.22
CA SER A 19 7.90 -1.10 8.76
C SER A 19 7.43 -2.42 8.14
N SER A 20 7.90 -3.56 8.66
CA SER A 20 7.51 -4.89 8.17
C SER A 20 6.06 -5.20 8.47
N TYR A 21 5.60 -4.95 9.69
CA TYR A 21 4.21 -5.20 10.10
C TYR A 21 3.20 -4.16 9.59
N SER A 22 3.66 -3.03 9.09
CA SER A 22 2.82 -2.03 8.46
C SER A 22 3.01 -2.01 6.93
N ILE A 23 3.99 -1.27 6.43
CA ILE A 23 4.13 -1.01 4.99
C ILE A 23 4.34 -2.29 4.17
N SER A 24 5.22 -3.20 4.59
CA SER A 24 5.52 -4.39 3.79
C SER A 24 4.32 -5.33 3.70
N LEU A 25 3.62 -5.56 4.83
CA LEU A 25 2.40 -6.35 4.85
C LEU A 25 1.32 -5.71 3.98
N PHE A 26 1.07 -4.41 4.12
CA PHE A 26 0.03 -3.71 3.37
C PHE A 26 0.34 -3.62 1.88
N THR A 27 1.60 -3.46 1.52
CA THR A 27 2.05 -3.49 0.13
C THR A 27 1.77 -4.85 -0.50
N THR A 28 2.09 -5.94 0.21
CA THR A 28 1.82 -7.32 -0.25
C THR A 28 0.32 -7.56 -0.43
N MET A 29 -0.50 -7.15 0.54
CA MET A 29 -1.96 -7.24 0.43
C MET A 29 -2.50 -6.43 -0.74
N SER A 30 -2.06 -5.19 -0.92
CA SER A 30 -2.51 -4.32 -1.99
C SER A 30 -2.05 -4.81 -3.36
N TYR A 31 -0.87 -5.44 -3.45
CA TYR A 31 -0.39 -6.09 -4.65
C TYR A 31 -1.26 -7.31 -5.02
N ALA A 32 -1.68 -8.11 -4.06
CA ALA A 32 -2.62 -9.21 -4.29
C ALA A 32 -3.98 -8.70 -4.81
N LEU A 33 -4.48 -7.59 -4.27
CA LEU A 33 -5.67 -6.91 -4.78
C LEU A 33 -5.48 -6.43 -6.24
N CYS A 34 -4.31 -5.87 -6.55
CA CYS A 34 -3.96 -5.45 -7.92
C CYS A 34 -4.04 -6.63 -8.89
N ILE A 35 -3.36 -7.75 -8.58
CA ILE A 35 -3.35 -8.95 -9.42
C ILE A 35 -4.77 -9.51 -9.62
N ALA A 36 -5.57 -9.57 -8.57
CA ALA A 36 -6.94 -10.07 -8.64
C ALA A 36 -7.89 -9.14 -9.43
N ALA A 37 -7.62 -7.84 -9.46
CA ALA A 37 -8.43 -6.86 -10.19
C ALA A 37 -8.20 -6.94 -11.71
N ILE A 38 -6.97 -7.20 -12.17
CA ILE A 38 -6.60 -7.17 -13.59
C ILE A 38 -7.50 -8.06 -14.46
N PRO A 39 -7.70 -9.37 -14.18
CA PRO A 39 -8.54 -10.22 -15.03
C PRO A 39 -10.00 -9.75 -15.08
N ILE A 40 -10.53 -9.25 -13.97
CA ILE A 40 -11.90 -8.74 -13.90
C ILE A 40 -12.04 -7.48 -14.77
N LEU A 41 -11.10 -6.55 -14.64
CA LEU A 41 -11.09 -5.30 -15.41
C LEU A 41 -10.87 -5.58 -16.90
N THR A 42 -9.97 -6.51 -17.24
CA THR A 42 -9.71 -6.90 -18.64
C THR A 42 -10.96 -7.49 -19.29
N GLN A 43 -11.68 -8.38 -18.60
CA GLN A 43 -12.94 -8.91 -19.11
C GLN A 43 -13.98 -7.80 -19.34
N LYS A 44 -14.07 -6.84 -18.45
CA LYS A 44 -14.98 -5.70 -18.58
C LYS A 44 -14.54 -4.71 -19.66
N LEU A 45 -13.25 -4.57 -19.90
CA LEU A 45 -12.72 -3.75 -20.98
C LEU A 45 -13.14 -4.27 -22.37
N LEU A 46 -13.25 -5.60 -22.54
CA LEU A 46 -13.77 -6.21 -23.77
C LEU A 46 -15.24 -5.79 -24.05
N SER A 47 -15.99 -5.48 -23.01
CA SER A 47 -17.37 -4.97 -23.13
C SER A 47 -17.46 -3.44 -23.31
N GLY A 48 -16.31 -2.75 -23.24
CA GLY A 48 -16.18 -1.31 -23.43
C GLY A 48 -15.51 -0.57 -22.27
N LYS A 49 -14.81 0.52 -22.58
CA LYS A 49 -14.08 1.33 -21.59
C LYS A 49 -14.97 1.82 -20.45
N GLU A 50 -16.17 2.29 -20.74
CA GLU A 50 -17.10 2.80 -19.72
C GLU A 50 -17.49 1.73 -18.70
N THR A 51 -17.76 0.51 -19.17
CA THR A 51 -18.07 -0.64 -18.30
C THR A 51 -16.90 -1.02 -17.40
N CYS A 52 -15.67 -0.93 -17.94
CA CYS A 52 -14.44 -1.13 -17.17
C CYS A 52 -14.30 -0.07 -16.08
N TYR A 53 -14.51 1.21 -16.40
CA TYR A 53 -14.42 2.31 -15.43
C TYR A 53 -15.48 2.21 -14.32
N GLN A 54 -16.72 1.84 -14.67
CA GLN A 54 -17.78 1.62 -13.67
C GLN A 54 -17.42 0.47 -12.73
N THR A 55 -16.87 -0.63 -13.26
CA THR A 55 -16.41 -1.76 -12.45
C THR A 55 -15.23 -1.35 -11.56
N ALA A 56 -14.24 -0.62 -12.10
CA ALA A 56 -13.12 -0.10 -11.32
C ALA A 56 -13.60 0.82 -10.18
N ASN A 57 -14.55 1.70 -10.45
CA ASN A 57 -15.12 2.58 -9.43
C ASN A 57 -15.76 1.80 -8.27
N VAL A 58 -16.47 0.70 -8.55
CA VAL A 58 -17.05 -0.16 -7.53
C VAL A 58 -15.97 -0.90 -6.75
N LEU A 59 -14.99 -1.50 -7.44
CA LEU A 59 -13.89 -2.21 -6.78
C LEU A 59 -13.10 -1.27 -5.87
N ILE A 60 -12.71 -0.10 -6.37
CA ILE A 60 -11.95 0.90 -5.61
C ILE A 60 -12.77 1.38 -4.41
N ALA A 61 -14.03 1.80 -4.62
CA ALA A 61 -14.85 2.35 -3.54
C ALA A 61 -15.07 1.35 -2.40
N ASN A 62 -15.45 0.10 -2.73
CA ASN A 62 -15.68 -0.94 -1.73
C ASN A 62 -14.39 -1.30 -0.97
N THR A 63 -13.27 -1.43 -1.70
CA THR A 63 -11.98 -1.78 -1.08
C THR A 63 -11.44 -0.63 -0.23
N MET A 64 -11.68 0.63 -0.63
CA MET A 64 -11.31 1.81 0.16
C MET A 64 -12.06 1.84 1.50
N VAL A 65 -13.36 1.52 1.53
CA VAL A 65 -14.10 1.40 2.78
C VAL A 65 -13.50 0.34 3.70
N LEU A 66 -13.15 -0.83 3.15
CA LEU A 66 -12.51 -1.89 3.95
C LEU A 66 -11.11 -1.47 4.44
N SER A 67 -10.30 -0.82 3.58
CA SER A 67 -8.96 -0.37 3.97
C SER A 67 -9.00 0.73 5.01
N LEU A 68 -9.96 1.67 4.93
CA LEU A 68 -10.18 2.69 5.96
C LEU A 68 -10.62 2.06 7.28
N GLY A 69 -11.53 1.09 7.25
CA GLY A 69 -11.93 0.33 8.43
C GLY A 69 -10.75 -0.42 9.07
N ALA A 70 -9.96 -1.13 8.27
CA ALA A 70 -8.76 -1.83 8.74
C ALA A 70 -7.73 -0.85 9.32
N THR A 71 -7.51 0.29 8.66
CA THR A 71 -6.63 1.36 9.18
C THR A 71 -7.12 1.85 10.54
N GLY A 72 -8.41 2.10 10.70
CA GLY A 72 -9.00 2.55 11.97
C GLY A 72 -8.80 1.53 13.08
N VAL A 73 -9.03 0.25 12.81
CA VAL A 73 -8.84 -0.84 13.78
C VAL A 73 -7.37 -0.97 14.18
N LEU A 74 -6.45 -0.98 13.21
CA LEU A 74 -5.01 -1.12 13.47
C LEU A 74 -4.45 0.13 14.17
N PHE A 75 -4.91 1.31 13.79
CA PHE A 75 -4.52 2.55 14.45
C PHE A 75 -4.96 2.56 15.92
N PHE A 76 -6.21 2.17 16.20
CA PHE A 76 -6.72 2.07 17.56
C PHE A 76 -5.95 1.00 18.37
N ALA A 77 -5.73 -0.19 17.80
CA ALA A 77 -4.98 -1.27 18.45
C ALA A 77 -3.53 -0.84 18.77
N GLY A 78 -2.88 -0.13 17.85
CA GLY A 78 -1.53 0.44 18.07
C GLY A 78 -1.53 1.56 19.12
N ALA A 79 -2.53 2.44 19.12
CA ALA A 79 -2.64 3.53 20.09
C ALA A 79 -2.87 3.04 21.51
N VAL A 80 -3.71 2.01 21.69
CA VAL A 80 -3.98 1.38 23.00
C VAL A 80 -2.82 0.48 23.45
N GLY A 81 -1.92 0.08 22.53
CA GLY A 81 -0.75 -0.75 22.84
C GLY A 81 -1.04 -2.26 22.87
N ILE A 82 -2.13 -2.70 22.25
CA ILE A 82 -2.43 -4.14 22.08
C ILE A 82 -1.41 -4.80 21.15
N VAL A 83 -0.88 -4.03 20.21
CA VAL A 83 0.06 -4.54 19.18
C VAL A 83 1.43 -4.90 19.79
N ASP A 84 1.88 -4.18 20.81
CA ASP A 84 3.23 -4.35 21.38
C ASP A 84 3.46 -5.76 21.95
N PRO A 85 2.63 -6.27 22.89
CA PRO A 85 2.80 -7.61 23.43
C PRO A 85 2.49 -8.70 22.39
N LEU A 86 1.58 -8.43 21.44
CA LEU A 86 1.22 -9.37 20.38
C LEU A 86 2.41 -9.64 19.45
N LEU A 87 3.24 -8.66 19.22
CA LEU A 87 4.43 -8.74 18.36
C LEU A 87 5.73 -8.94 19.15
N GLY A 88 5.66 -9.13 20.48
CA GLY A 88 6.84 -9.34 21.34
C GLY A 88 7.78 -8.11 21.38
N ILE A 89 7.23 -6.90 21.29
CA ILE A 89 8.04 -5.68 21.33
C ILE A 89 8.35 -5.33 22.78
N GLU A 90 9.61 -5.56 23.18
CA GLU A 90 10.09 -5.28 24.53
C GLU A 90 10.96 -4.01 24.59
N SER A 91 11.60 -3.65 23.47
CA SER A 91 12.54 -2.55 23.39
C SER A 91 11.94 -1.33 22.69
N ASN A 92 12.20 -0.15 23.23
CA ASN A 92 11.82 1.17 22.68
C ASN A 92 10.36 1.21 22.13
N ILE A 93 9.41 0.75 22.94
CA ILE A 93 7.96 0.75 22.65
C ILE A 93 7.46 2.10 22.11
N PRO A 94 7.87 3.27 22.64
CA PRO A 94 7.41 4.56 22.13
C PRO A 94 7.83 4.84 20.68
N LEU A 95 9.01 4.38 20.27
CA LEU A 95 9.48 4.50 18.89
C LEU A 95 8.68 3.58 17.97
N PHE A 96 8.47 2.32 18.39
CA PHE A 96 7.66 1.36 17.64
C PHE A 96 6.26 1.89 17.38
N ARG A 97 5.55 2.29 18.43
CA ARG A 97 4.18 2.83 18.33
C ARG A 97 4.10 4.02 17.39
N PHE A 98 5.02 4.98 17.55
CA PHE A 98 5.04 6.15 16.66
C PHE A 98 5.21 5.74 15.19
N CYS A 99 6.22 4.92 14.88
CA CYS A 99 6.48 4.47 13.52
C CYS A 99 5.28 3.66 12.97
N PHE A 100 4.76 2.73 13.75
CA PHE A 100 3.62 1.90 13.37
C PHE A 100 2.37 2.74 13.06
N LEU A 101 2.00 3.66 13.96
CA LEU A 101 0.82 4.51 13.79
C LEU A 101 0.92 5.40 12.54
N VAL A 102 2.09 6.02 12.32
CA VAL A 102 2.32 6.85 11.12
C VAL A 102 2.25 6.02 9.85
N MET A 103 2.85 4.84 9.86
CA MET A 103 2.89 3.97 8.69
C MET A 103 1.53 3.32 8.37
N VAL A 104 0.73 2.98 9.39
CA VAL A 104 -0.64 2.44 9.22
C VAL A 104 -1.54 3.42 8.47
N LEU A 105 -1.36 4.73 8.66
CA LEU A 105 -2.13 5.74 7.93
C LEU A 105 -1.89 5.70 6.40
N SER A 106 -0.80 5.07 5.96
CA SER A 106 -0.50 4.90 4.53
C SER A 106 -1.33 3.80 3.87
N LEU A 107 -1.98 2.89 4.62
CA LEU A 107 -2.72 1.74 4.08
C LEU A 107 -3.76 2.12 3.02
N PRO A 108 -4.67 3.10 3.24
CA PRO A 108 -5.64 3.48 2.21
C PRO A 108 -4.95 4.04 0.96
N ILE A 109 -3.86 4.78 1.12
CA ILE A 109 -3.10 5.39 0.02
C ILE A 109 -2.43 4.29 -0.82
N ILE A 110 -1.79 3.32 -0.18
CA ILE A 110 -1.19 2.15 -0.81
C ILE A 110 -2.24 1.39 -1.60
N THR A 111 -3.37 1.05 -0.96
CA THR A 111 -4.47 0.31 -1.57
C THR A 111 -5.04 1.03 -2.81
N LEU A 112 -5.28 2.34 -2.70
CA LEU A 112 -5.76 3.15 -3.82
C LEU A 112 -4.75 3.16 -4.98
N THR A 113 -3.47 3.35 -4.68
CA THR A 113 -2.40 3.37 -5.68
C THR A 113 -2.34 2.05 -6.46
N TYR A 114 -2.40 0.91 -5.78
CA TYR A 114 -2.36 -0.41 -6.42
C TYR A 114 -3.62 -0.73 -7.24
N LEU A 115 -4.80 -0.31 -6.80
CA LEU A 115 -6.04 -0.51 -7.57
C LEU A 115 -6.09 0.37 -8.81
N LEU A 116 -5.62 1.62 -8.73
CA LEU A 116 -5.45 2.48 -9.91
C LEU A 116 -4.39 1.90 -10.84
N LEU A 117 -3.30 1.37 -10.30
CA LEU A 117 -2.28 0.70 -11.08
C LEU A 117 -2.86 -0.50 -11.86
N ALA A 118 -3.70 -1.33 -11.23
CA ALA A 118 -4.39 -2.44 -11.89
C ALA A 118 -5.24 -1.95 -13.07
N LEU A 119 -6.00 -0.87 -12.89
CA LEU A 119 -6.80 -0.27 -13.95
C LEU A 119 -5.93 0.18 -15.14
N PHE A 120 -4.84 0.90 -14.87
CA PHE A 120 -3.98 1.41 -15.94
C PHE A 120 -3.14 0.32 -16.61
N GLN A 121 -2.73 -0.73 -15.88
CA GLN A 121 -2.11 -1.92 -16.49
C GLN A 121 -3.09 -2.61 -17.45
N THR A 122 -4.37 -2.71 -17.09
CA THR A 122 -5.42 -3.23 -17.98
C THR A 122 -5.58 -2.38 -19.25
N MET A 123 -5.31 -1.06 -19.16
CA MET A 123 -5.31 -0.12 -20.31
C MET A 123 -4.00 -0.14 -21.14
N GLY A 124 -3.01 -0.99 -20.77
CA GLY A 124 -1.73 -1.10 -21.48
C GLY A 124 -0.58 -0.28 -20.91
N HIS A 125 -0.79 0.44 -19.79
CA HIS A 125 0.27 1.24 -19.14
C HIS A 125 1.18 0.39 -18.23
N PHE A 126 1.81 -0.66 -18.77
CA PHE A 126 2.62 -1.62 -18.00
C PHE A 126 3.86 -1.00 -17.35
N THR A 127 4.44 0.04 -17.95
CA THR A 127 5.65 0.69 -17.42
C THR A 127 5.39 1.56 -16.19
N LEU A 128 4.12 1.84 -15.87
CA LEU A 128 3.75 2.73 -14.76
C LEU A 128 4.26 2.20 -13.43
N GLN A 129 4.11 0.90 -13.15
CA GLN A 129 4.58 0.28 -11.90
C GLN A 129 6.09 0.46 -11.70
N GLY A 130 6.89 0.19 -12.74
CA GLY A 130 8.34 0.36 -12.67
C GLY A 130 8.76 1.81 -12.42
N ARG A 131 8.09 2.77 -13.07
CA ARG A 131 8.34 4.20 -12.86
C ARG A 131 8.01 4.64 -11.43
N LEU A 132 6.87 4.21 -10.89
CA LEU A 132 6.45 4.54 -9.52
C LEU A 132 7.45 4.00 -8.50
N SER A 133 7.84 2.72 -8.62
CA SER A 133 8.80 2.08 -7.73
C SER A 133 10.18 2.73 -7.82
N LEU A 134 10.68 3.01 -9.02
CA LEU A 134 11.98 3.63 -9.22
C LEU A 134 12.04 5.02 -8.56
N LEU A 135 11.06 5.87 -8.84
CA LEU A 135 11.04 7.25 -8.33
C LEU A 135 10.84 7.32 -6.82
N TYR A 136 10.01 6.43 -6.26
CA TYR A 136 9.87 6.29 -4.82
C TYR A 136 11.20 5.92 -4.14
N ASN A 137 11.89 4.90 -4.64
CA ASN A 137 13.15 4.46 -4.07
C ASN A 137 14.25 5.52 -4.25
N LEU A 138 14.29 6.21 -5.40
CA LEU A 138 15.22 7.33 -5.61
C LEU A 138 14.95 8.48 -4.65
N ALA A 139 13.68 8.83 -4.42
CA ALA A 139 13.31 9.88 -3.47
C ALA A 139 13.72 9.51 -2.05
N LEU A 140 13.48 8.27 -1.58
CA LEU A 140 13.93 7.81 -0.28
C LEU A 140 15.47 7.81 -0.15
N CYS A 141 16.18 7.34 -1.18
CA CYS A 141 17.64 7.40 -1.20
C CYS A 141 18.18 8.83 -1.14
N ALA A 142 17.57 9.74 -1.91
CA ALA A 142 17.94 11.15 -1.90
C ALA A 142 17.74 11.78 -0.52
N VAL A 143 16.60 11.53 0.12
CA VAL A 143 16.34 12.02 1.48
C VAL A 143 17.36 11.47 2.49
N LEU A 144 17.68 10.17 2.44
CA LEU A 144 18.67 9.56 3.32
C LEU A 144 20.07 10.15 3.11
N LEU A 145 20.45 10.48 1.89
CA LEU A 145 21.77 11.04 1.59
C LEU A 145 21.88 12.52 1.96
N LEU A 146 20.80 13.29 1.73
CA LEU A 146 20.82 14.74 1.94
C LEU A 146 20.52 15.14 3.39
N ALA A 147 19.77 14.32 4.12
CA ALA A 147 19.31 14.63 5.46
C ALA A 147 19.84 13.65 6.53
N GLN A 148 20.87 12.84 6.23
CA GLN A 148 21.38 11.79 7.11
C GLN A 148 21.68 12.27 8.53
N ASP A 149 22.26 13.49 8.68
CA ASP A 149 22.67 14.05 9.98
C ASP A 149 21.53 14.72 10.75
N ARG A 150 20.37 14.93 10.12
CA ARG A 150 19.22 15.66 10.70
C ARG A 150 17.96 14.82 10.83
N LEU A 151 17.89 13.69 10.15
CA LEU A 151 16.69 12.87 10.08
C LEU A 151 16.73 11.75 11.11
N SER A 152 15.89 11.86 12.14
CA SER A 152 15.68 10.77 13.09
C SER A 152 14.89 9.63 12.46
N LEU A 153 14.90 8.42 13.07
CA LEU A 153 14.07 7.30 12.63
C LEU A 153 12.56 7.62 12.60
N ARG A 154 12.09 8.45 13.53
CA ARG A 154 10.71 8.98 13.50
C ARG A 154 10.47 9.83 12.25
N GLY A 155 11.39 10.72 11.93
CA GLY A 155 11.32 11.53 10.71
C GLY A 155 11.34 10.66 9.45
N PHE A 156 12.14 9.62 9.42
CA PHE A 156 12.21 8.69 8.31
C PHE A 156 10.89 7.88 8.14
N ALA A 157 10.21 7.51 9.22
CA ALA A 157 8.88 6.90 9.16
C ALA A 157 7.85 7.83 8.48
N VAL A 158 7.89 9.13 8.82
CA VAL A 158 7.01 10.14 8.17
C VAL A 158 7.35 10.27 6.69
N VAL A 159 8.62 10.38 6.34
CA VAL A 159 9.08 10.48 4.93
C VAL A 159 8.63 9.28 4.12
N THR A 160 8.76 8.07 4.67
CA THR A 160 8.32 6.83 4.02
C THR A 160 6.80 6.86 3.76
N SER A 161 6.02 7.31 4.73
CA SER A 161 4.56 7.43 4.59
C SER A 161 4.14 8.52 3.59
N VAL A 162 4.81 9.67 3.59
CA VAL A 162 4.61 10.75 2.60
C VAL A 162 5.01 10.30 1.19
N GLY A 163 6.01 9.44 1.09
CA GLY A 163 6.43 8.84 -0.19
C GLY A 163 5.30 8.10 -0.91
N TRP A 164 4.35 7.51 -0.20
CA TRP A 164 3.16 6.88 -0.79
C TRP A 164 2.19 7.92 -1.39
N LEU A 165 2.07 9.10 -0.79
CA LEU A 165 1.33 10.21 -1.42
C LEU A 165 1.99 10.66 -2.72
N LEU A 166 3.32 10.70 -2.75
CA LEU A 166 4.05 11.00 -3.99
C LEU A 166 3.75 9.96 -5.08
N GLN A 167 3.77 8.66 -4.74
CA GLN A 167 3.41 7.61 -5.70
C GLN A 167 1.98 7.79 -6.21
N LEU A 168 1.01 8.05 -5.33
CA LEU A 168 -0.37 8.30 -5.74
C LEU A 168 -0.47 9.51 -6.66
N ALA A 169 0.22 10.63 -6.34
CA ALA A 169 0.26 11.81 -7.17
C ALA A 169 0.79 11.54 -8.59
N MET A 170 1.75 10.63 -8.71
CA MET A 170 2.31 10.23 -10.02
C MET A 170 1.37 9.38 -10.88
N VAL A 171 0.31 8.82 -10.31
CA VAL A 171 -0.74 8.13 -11.06
C VAL A 171 -1.72 9.12 -11.71
N LEU A 172 -1.85 10.34 -11.18
CA LEU A 172 -2.79 11.36 -11.65
C LEU A 172 -2.65 11.72 -13.14
N PRO A 173 -1.43 11.83 -13.73
CA PRO A 173 -1.29 12.07 -15.16
C PRO A 173 -1.94 10.97 -16.01
N SER A 174 -1.81 9.70 -15.62
CA SER A 174 -2.45 8.58 -16.33
C SER A 174 -3.97 8.65 -16.24
N MET A 175 -4.53 9.12 -15.11
CA MET A 175 -5.97 9.36 -14.99
C MET A 175 -6.45 10.43 -16.00
N ARG A 176 -5.66 11.48 -16.19
CA ARG A 176 -5.98 12.56 -17.17
C ARG A 176 -5.88 12.06 -18.60
N GLN A 177 -4.83 11.28 -18.93
CA GLN A 177 -4.61 10.72 -20.28
C GLN A 177 -5.77 9.80 -20.70
N GLU A 178 -6.25 8.97 -19.79
CA GLU A 178 -7.36 8.04 -20.03
C GLU A 178 -8.75 8.69 -19.83
N ALA A 179 -8.81 9.98 -19.51
CA ALA A 179 -10.04 10.70 -19.16
C ALA A 179 -10.85 10.01 -18.04
N TYR A 180 -10.16 9.21 -17.20
CA TYR A 180 -10.79 8.50 -16.10
C TYR A 180 -11.15 9.47 -14.98
N ARG A 181 -12.43 9.43 -14.59
CA ARG A 181 -12.95 10.19 -13.45
C ARG A 181 -13.46 9.21 -12.39
N PHE A 182 -12.81 9.22 -11.24
CA PHE A 182 -13.27 8.41 -10.12
C PHE A 182 -14.66 8.88 -9.65
N ARG A 183 -15.63 7.98 -9.73
CA ARG A 183 -17.00 8.18 -9.23
C ARG A 183 -17.30 7.06 -8.26
N PRO A 184 -17.14 7.27 -6.94
CA PRO A 184 -17.33 6.22 -5.95
C PRO A 184 -18.76 5.67 -6.01
N LYS A 185 -18.89 4.37 -6.18
CA LYS A 185 -20.16 3.64 -6.15
C LYS A 185 -20.00 2.44 -5.23
N LEU A 186 -20.69 2.49 -4.09
CA LEU A 186 -20.69 1.38 -3.14
C LEU A 186 -21.70 0.32 -3.59
N ALA A 187 -21.21 -0.89 -3.86
CA ALA A 187 -22.03 -2.00 -4.30
C ALA A 187 -21.39 -3.34 -3.94
N PHE A 188 -21.39 -3.71 -2.67
CA PHE A 188 -20.75 -4.94 -2.16
C PHE A 188 -21.34 -6.24 -2.75
N ARG A 189 -22.59 -6.24 -3.18
CA ARG A 189 -23.26 -7.41 -3.76
C ARG A 189 -23.24 -7.45 -5.29
N GLN A 190 -22.77 -6.41 -5.97
CA GLN A 190 -22.77 -6.30 -7.42
C GLN A 190 -21.35 -6.50 -7.99
N GLY A 191 -21.28 -6.92 -9.26
CA GLY A 191 -20.05 -6.87 -10.05
C GLY A 191 -18.97 -7.90 -9.73
N GLY A 192 -19.30 -8.99 -9.01
CA GLY A 192 -18.29 -10.03 -8.71
C GLY A 192 -17.32 -9.66 -7.59
N TYR A 193 -17.66 -8.67 -6.73
CA TYR A 193 -16.80 -8.22 -5.63
C TYR A 193 -16.42 -9.36 -4.66
N GLY A 194 -17.35 -10.28 -4.37
CA GLY A 194 -17.07 -11.46 -3.55
C GLY A 194 -16.02 -12.39 -4.19
N SER A 195 -16.11 -12.61 -5.50
CA SER A 195 -15.11 -13.37 -6.25
C SER A 195 -13.75 -12.66 -6.25
N PHE A 196 -13.74 -11.34 -6.44
CA PHE A 196 -12.55 -10.51 -6.34
C PHE A 196 -11.85 -10.65 -4.99
N LEU A 197 -12.57 -10.51 -3.87
CA LEU A 197 -12.00 -10.68 -2.53
C LEU A 197 -11.46 -12.09 -2.32
N ARG A 198 -12.20 -13.12 -2.73
CA ARG A 198 -11.75 -14.52 -2.62
C ARG A 198 -10.45 -14.75 -3.39
N THR A 199 -10.36 -14.26 -4.62
CA THR A 199 -9.14 -14.35 -5.44
C THR A 199 -7.99 -13.58 -4.80
N SER A 200 -8.26 -12.38 -4.26
CA SER A 200 -7.24 -11.58 -3.56
C SER A 200 -6.67 -12.30 -2.34
N VAL A 201 -7.52 -12.90 -1.52
CA VAL A 201 -7.10 -13.68 -0.34
C VAL A 201 -6.28 -14.91 -0.77
N MET A 202 -6.70 -15.62 -1.81
CA MET A 202 -5.93 -16.75 -2.35
C MET A 202 -4.57 -16.32 -2.88
N THR A 203 -4.51 -15.21 -3.64
CA THR A 203 -3.26 -14.66 -4.17
C THR A 203 -2.32 -14.25 -3.05
N MET A 204 -2.86 -13.60 -2.00
CA MET A 204 -2.10 -13.22 -0.82
C MET A 204 -1.51 -14.45 -0.12
N TYR A 205 -2.33 -15.50 0.08
CA TYR A 205 -1.89 -16.74 0.72
C TYR A 205 -0.75 -17.41 -0.07
N VAL A 206 -0.89 -17.53 -1.39
CA VAL A 206 0.16 -18.07 -2.27
C VAL A 206 1.43 -17.23 -2.20
N SER A 207 1.31 -15.90 -2.28
CA SER A 207 2.47 -15.00 -2.18
C SER A 207 3.18 -15.10 -0.84
N SER A 208 2.44 -15.28 0.26
CA SER A 208 3.01 -15.48 1.60
C SER A 208 3.74 -16.81 1.74
N LEU A 209 3.22 -17.89 1.12
CA LEU A 209 3.91 -19.18 1.08
C LEU A 209 5.24 -19.10 0.33
N PHE A 210 5.28 -18.38 -0.79
CA PHE A 210 6.54 -18.15 -1.50
C PHE A 210 7.59 -17.46 -0.65
N LEU A 211 7.20 -16.49 0.20
CA LEU A 211 8.11 -15.80 1.13
C LEU A 211 8.62 -16.70 2.26
N LEU A 212 7.87 -17.75 2.62
CA LEU A 212 8.28 -18.72 3.64
C LEU A 212 9.20 -19.82 3.09
N CYS A 213 9.23 -20.02 1.77
CA CYS A 213 10.06 -21.03 1.10
C CYS A 213 11.44 -20.51 0.67
N TYR A 214 11.71 -19.22 0.84
CA TYR A 214 12.99 -18.57 0.58
C TYR A 214 13.63 -18.11 1.89
#